data_59333151def606182444709b1a702c34
#
_entry.id   59333151def606182444709b1a702c34
#
_cell.length_a   1.000
_cell.length_b   1.000
_cell.length_c   1.000
_cell.angle_alpha   90.00
_cell.angle_beta   90.00
_cell.angle_gamma   90.00
#
_symmetry.space_group_name_H-M   'P 1'
#
loop_
_entity.id
_entity.type
_entity.pdbx_description
1 polymer ?
#
loop_
_entity_poly.entity_id
_entity_poly.type
_entity_poly.pdbx_seq_one_letter_code
_entity_poly.pdbx_strand_id
1 'polypeptide(L)'
;MRAIIIYYSYSGNTKKIADILAEYLRPRYEIKILRIDALDESSSFFLQAVRAFFHKKARISSSELELSGYDLICLGTPVWAFAPAPAMNTYLDKCSGLLGRPVVLFTTYGSGTGVNRCFNYMQEILIKKGAKEINRFSIQQFKVSDKEFIKKAISENLG
;
A
#
# COMPACT_ATOMS: atom_id res chain seq x y z
N MET A 1 -0.59 7.32 -20.08
CA MET A 1 -0.93 6.24 -19.13
C MET A 1 -1.36 6.84 -17.79
N ARG A 2 -2.28 6.20 -17.08
CA ARG A 2 -2.80 6.68 -15.79
C ARG A 2 -2.37 5.73 -14.67
N ALA A 3 -1.90 6.25 -13.56
CA ALA A 3 -1.61 5.45 -12.39
C ALA A 3 -2.35 5.99 -11.15
N ILE A 4 -2.70 5.09 -10.25
CA ILE A 4 -3.28 5.46 -8.96
C ILE A 4 -2.41 4.92 -7.83
N ILE A 5 -2.15 5.77 -6.84
CA ILE A 5 -1.45 5.42 -5.61
C ILE A 5 -2.45 5.51 -4.46
N ILE A 6 -2.77 4.38 -3.87
CA ILE A 6 -3.71 4.26 -2.78
C ILE A 6 -2.97 3.78 -1.54
N TYR A 7 -3.08 4.51 -0.46
CA TYR A 7 -2.34 4.16 0.75
C TYR A 7 -3.12 4.47 2.02
N TYR A 8 -2.81 3.70 3.07
CA TYR A 8 -3.12 4.05 4.44
C TYR A 8 -1.85 4.46 5.18
N SER A 9 -1.93 5.49 6.00
CA SER A 9 -0.81 5.97 6.80
C SER A 9 -1.29 6.48 8.15
N TYR A 10 -0.77 5.88 9.23
CA TYR A 10 -1.06 6.29 10.60
C TYR A 10 -0.15 7.43 11.07
N SER A 11 1.16 7.22 10.98
CA SER A 11 2.19 8.16 11.45
C SER A 11 2.75 9.09 10.37
N GLY A 12 2.25 9.00 9.13
CA GLY A 12 2.76 9.75 7.98
C GLY A 12 3.91 9.10 7.23
N ASN A 13 4.45 7.97 7.70
CA ASN A 13 5.58 7.31 7.05
C ASN A 13 5.20 6.76 5.67
N THR A 14 4.11 6.01 5.57
CA THR A 14 3.64 5.48 4.29
C THR A 14 3.25 6.60 3.31
N LYS A 15 2.73 7.73 3.82
CA LYS A 15 2.47 8.91 3.01
C LYS A 15 3.72 9.45 2.33
N LYS A 16 4.84 9.57 3.07
CA LYS A 16 6.12 10.04 2.51
C LYS A 16 6.58 9.16 1.35
N ILE A 17 6.45 7.84 1.49
CA ILE A 17 6.78 6.90 0.42
C ILE A 17 5.85 7.09 -0.79
N ALA A 18 4.55 7.23 -0.56
CA ALA A 18 3.58 7.48 -1.63
C ALA A 18 3.89 8.75 -2.42
N ASP A 19 4.27 9.83 -1.73
CA ASP A 19 4.65 11.10 -2.36
C ASP A 19 5.91 10.95 -3.25
N ILE A 20 6.94 10.26 -2.76
CA ILE A 20 8.19 10.01 -3.53
C ILE A 20 7.93 9.07 -4.71
N LEU A 21 7.11 8.04 -4.53
CA LEU A 21 6.70 7.14 -5.61
C LEU A 21 5.93 7.92 -6.70
N ALA A 22 5.06 8.83 -6.31
CA ALA A 22 4.35 9.70 -7.24
C ALA A 22 5.32 10.57 -8.06
N GLU A 23 6.31 11.20 -7.42
CA GLU A 23 7.36 11.96 -8.11
C GLU A 23 8.11 11.09 -9.14
N TYR A 24 8.45 9.85 -8.76
CA TYR A 24 9.15 8.91 -9.63
C TYR A 24 8.33 8.50 -10.85
N LEU A 25 7.01 8.31 -10.69
CA LEU A 25 6.12 7.84 -11.74
C LEU A 25 5.61 8.95 -12.68
N ARG A 26 5.56 10.22 -12.24
CA ARG A 26 5.04 11.36 -13.02
C ARG A 26 5.59 11.52 -14.44
N PRO A 27 6.86 11.22 -14.74
CA PRO A 27 7.35 11.33 -16.12
C PRO A 27 6.64 10.39 -17.11
N ARG A 28 6.03 9.29 -16.63
CA ARG A 28 5.39 8.26 -17.46
C ARG A 28 3.88 8.18 -17.27
N TYR A 29 3.35 8.69 -16.14
CA TYR A 29 1.95 8.52 -15.75
C TYR A 29 1.32 9.83 -15.28
N GLU A 30 0.07 10.01 -15.64
CA GLU A 30 -0.83 10.91 -14.92
C GLU A 30 -1.19 10.25 -13.58
N ILE A 31 -0.85 10.89 -12.46
CA ILE A 31 -0.93 10.28 -11.13
C ILE A 31 -2.12 10.79 -10.35
N LYS A 32 -2.95 9.87 -9.87
CA LYS A 32 -3.92 10.11 -8.80
C LYS A 32 -3.40 9.53 -7.50
N ILE A 33 -3.45 10.30 -6.42
CA ILE A 33 -3.07 9.86 -5.08
C ILE A 33 -4.31 9.86 -4.21
N LEU A 34 -4.55 8.76 -3.50
CA LEU A 34 -5.69 8.58 -2.61
C LEU A 34 -5.23 8.03 -1.26
N ARG A 35 -5.54 8.75 -0.19
CA ARG A 35 -5.41 8.24 1.17
C ARG A 35 -6.69 7.51 1.56
N ILE A 36 -6.54 6.35 2.19
CA ILE A 36 -7.65 5.64 2.83
C ILE A 36 -7.80 6.21 4.24
N ASP A 37 -8.99 6.73 4.55
CA ASP A 37 -9.32 7.21 5.89
C ASP A 37 -10.11 6.14 6.64
N ALA A 38 -9.59 5.70 7.78
CA ALA A 38 -10.28 4.78 8.67
C ALA A 38 -11.25 5.56 9.56
N LEU A 39 -12.55 5.25 9.47
CA LEU A 39 -13.60 5.93 10.23
C LEU A 39 -13.65 5.50 11.70
N ASP A 40 -13.06 4.36 12.02
CA ASP A 40 -13.04 3.74 13.35
C ASP A 40 -11.60 3.51 13.85
N GLU A 41 -10.70 4.43 13.47
CA GLU A 41 -9.30 4.37 13.88
C GLU A 41 -9.19 4.56 15.40
N SER A 42 -8.54 3.59 16.06
CA SER A 42 -8.22 3.71 17.48
C SER A 42 -6.95 4.54 17.68
N SER A 43 -6.93 5.39 18.70
CA SER A 43 -5.73 6.12 19.13
C SER A 43 -4.67 5.18 19.73
N SER A 44 -5.03 3.97 20.12
CA SER A 44 -4.13 2.95 20.65
C SER A 44 -3.47 2.14 19.54
N PHE A 45 -2.17 2.31 19.37
CA PHE A 45 -1.37 1.50 18.43
C PHE A 45 -1.47 -0.01 18.73
N PHE A 46 -1.51 -0.40 20.01
CA PHE A 46 -1.64 -1.79 20.40
C PHE A 46 -2.95 -2.42 19.89
N LEU A 47 -4.07 -1.73 20.02
CA LEU A 47 -5.35 -2.21 19.52
C LEU A 47 -5.36 -2.32 18.00
N GLN A 48 -4.74 -1.39 17.29
CA GLN A 48 -4.58 -1.44 15.83
C GLN A 48 -3.72 -2.62 15.39
N ALA A 49 -2.62 -2.90 16.11
CA ALA A 49 -1.76 -4.03 15.84
C ALA A 49 -2.48 -5.37 16.04
N VAL A 50 -3.29 -5.50 17.10
CA VAL A 50 -4.11 -6.69 17.36
C VAL A 50 -5.15 -6.89 16.26
N ARG A 51 -5.82 -5.82 15.83
CA ARG A 51 -6.79 -5.87 14.71
C ARG A 51 -6.12 -6.30 13.41
N ALA A 52 -4.91 -5.81 13.13
CA ALA A 52 -4.12 -6.21 11.97
C ALA A 52 -3.72 -7.68 12.03
N PHE A 53 -3.24 -8.16 13.18
CA PHE A 53 -2.84 -9.56 13.37
C PHE A 53 -3.97 -10.55 13.02
N PHE A 54 -5.20 -10.24 13.41
CA PHE A 54 -6.39 -11.04 13.07
C PHE A 54 -6.99 -10.70 11.69
N HIS A 55 -6.32 -9.91 10.87
CA HIS A 55 -6.82 -9.43 9.57
C HIS A 55 -8.22 -8.82 9.65
N LYS A 56 -8.51 -8.16 10.75
CA LYS A 56 -9.82 -7.50 10.93
C LYS A 56 -9.94 -6.31 9.99
N LYS A 57 -11.16 -6.10 9.52
CA LYS A 57 -11.50 -4.99 8.65
C LYS A 57 -11.85 -3.76 9.47
N ALA A 58 -11.44 -2.58 8.98
CA ALA A 58 -11.85 -1.29 9.49
C ALA A 58 -12.97 -0.72 8.61
N ARG A 59 -13.74 0.22 9.17
CA ARG A 59 -14.64 1.04 8.34
C ARG A 59 -13.80 2.10 7.64
N ILE A 60 -13.94 2.22 6.34
CA ILE A 60 -13.26 3.23 5.53
C ILE A 60 -14.27 4.20 4.93
N SER A 61 -13.87 5.45 4.76
CA SER A 61 -14.61 6.45 4.00
C SER A 61 -14.62 6.07 2.51
N SER A 62 -15.41 6.77 1.72
CA SER A 62 -15.48 6.54 0.28
C SER A 62 -14.09 6.59 -0.35
N SER A 63 -13.75 5.53 -1.04
CA SER A 63 -12.50 5.41 -1.79
C SER A 63 -12.84 4.98 -3.20
N GLU A 64 -11.98 5.29 -4.15
CA GLU A 64 -12.13 4.76 -5.49
C GLU A 64 -11.85 3.24 -5.46
N LEU A 65 -12.89 2.46 -5.68
CA LEU A 65 -12.85 1.00 -5.56
C LEU A 65 -12.73 0.31 -6.91
N GLU A 66 -13.18 0.96 -7.99
CA GLU A 66 -13.09 0.44 -9.35
C GLU A 66 -11.82 0.96 -10.03
N LEU A 67 -10.91 0.06 -10.37
CA LEU A 67 -9.55 0.38 -10.78
C LEU A 67 -9.24 0.09 -12.26
N SER A 68 -10.21 -0.38 -13.03
CA SER A 68 -10.00 -0.74 -14.46
C SER A 68 -9.57 0.45 -15.32
N GLY A 69 -9.80 1.68 -14.88
CA GLY A 69 -9.39 2.90 -15.57
C GLY A 69 -7.90 3.27 -15.42
N TYR A 70 -7.12 2.46 -14.70
CA TYR A 70 -5.69 2.73 -14.44
C TYR A 70 -4.80 1.67 -15.09
N ASP A 71 -3.68 2.13 -15.64
CA ASP A 71 -2.66 1.28 -16.27
C ASP A 71 -1.68 0.72 -15.22
N LEU A 72 -1.55 1.39 -14.07
CA LEU A 72 -0.72 0.97 -12.93
C LEU A 72 -1.44 1.28 -11.63
N ILE A 73 -1.45 0.31 -10.71
CA ILE A 73 -2.07 0.42 -9.40
C ILE A 73 -1.01 0.25 -8.32
N CYS A 74 -0.86 1.24 -7.44
CA CYS A 74 0.09 1.18 -6.33
C CYS A 74 -0.67 1.15 -5.01
N LEU A 75 -0.37 0.18 -4.14
CA LEU A 75 -1.03 0.02 -2.85
C LEU A 75 -0.01 0.06 -1.71
N GLY A 76 -0.20 0.96 -0.76
CA GLY A 76 0.72 1.22 0.33
C GLY A 76 0.11 1.11 1.73
N THR A 77 0.83 0.44 2.65
CA THR A 77 0.38 0.23 4.03
C THR A 77 1.55 0.08 4.99
N PRO A 78 1.44 0.49 6.26
CA PRO A 78 2.37 0.02 7.27
C PRO A 78 2.16 -1.47 7.55
N VAL A 79 3.24 -2.16 7.95
CA VAL A 79 3.17 -3.54 8.46
C VAL A 79 2.88 -3.50 9.95
N TRP A 80 1.73 -4.03 10.35
CA TRP A 80 1.32 -4.17 11.74
C TRP A 80 1.08 -5.63 12.08
N ALA A 81 1.80 -6.16 13.06
CA ALA A 81 1.67 -7.56 13.48
C ALA A 81 1.62 -8.54 12.29
N PHE A 82 2.59 -8.42 11.37
CA PHE A 82 2.76 -9.28 10.17
C PHE A 82 1.69 -9.11 9.08
N ALA A 83 0.83 -8.10 9.18
CA ALA A 83 -0.29 -7.89 8.28
C ALA A 83 -0.38 -6.43 7.81
N PRO A 84 -1.10 -6.14 6.72
CA PRO A 84 -1.46 -4.78 6.37
C PRO A 84 -2.39 -4.17 7.43
N ALA A 85 -2.41 -2.85 7.52
CA ALA A 85 -3.33 -2.14 8.41
C ALA A 85 -4.80 -2.51 8.10
N PRO A 86 -5.70 -2.52 9.11
CA PRO A 86 -7.11 -2.89 8.92
C PRO A 86 -7.83 -2.12 7.80
N ALA A 87 -7.51 -0.84 7.63
CA ALA A 87 -8.07 -0.03 6.55
C ALA A 87 -7.66 -0.54 5.17
N MET A 88 -6.40 -0.97 4.99
CA MET A 88 -5.95 -1.60 3.75
C MET A 88 -6.59 -2.97 3.54
N ASN A 89 -6.79 -3.77 4.58
CA ASN A 89 -7.54 -5.03 4.49
C ASN A 89 -8.94 -4.82 3.93
N THR A 90 -9.65 -3.82 4.44
CA THR A 90 -10.98 -3.46 3.93
C THR A 90 -10.93 -3.03 2.48
N TYR A 91 -9.94 -2.23 2.11
CA TYR A 91 -9.76 -1.77 0.74
C TYR A 91 -9.52 -2.94 -0.22
N LEU A 92 -8.60 -3.84 0.14
CA LEU A 92 -8.28 -5.04 -0.65
C LEU A 92 -9.50 -5.94 -0.88
N ASP A 93 -10.38 -6.04 0.10
CA ASP A 93 -11.62 -6.82 -0.02
C ASP A 93 -12.58 -6.20 -1.04
N LYS A 94 -12.74 -4.88 -1.00
CA LYS A 94 -13.75 -4.14 -1.76
C LYS A 94 -13.31 -3.73 -3.17
N CYS A 95 -12.02 -3.55 -3.42
CA CYS A 95 -11.54 -3.05 -4.71
C CYS A 95 -11.78 -4.07 -5.83
N SER A 96 -11.98 -3.56 -7.04
CA SER A 96 -12.24 -4.32 -8.27
C SER A 96 -11.50 -3.71 -9.47
N GLY A 97 -11.64 -4.33 -10.65
CA GLY A 97 -11.02 -3.80 -11.87
C GLY A 97 -9.53 -4.09 -12.02
N LEU A 98 -9.02 -5.13 -11.37
CA LEU A 98 -7.60 -5.51 -11.35
C LEU A 98 -7.20 -6.47 -12.49
N LEU A 99 -8.15 -6.97 -13.26
CA LEU A 99 -7.89 -7.98 -14.28
C LEU A 99 -6.83 -7.52 -15.29
N GLY A 100 -5.71 -8.26 -15.35
CA GLY A 100 -4.59 -7.97 -16.23
C GLY A 100 -3.77 -6.73 -15.87
N ARG A 101 -4.02 -6.08 -14.71
CA ARG A 101 -3.33 -4.85 -14.32
C ARG A 101 -2.04 -5.15 -13.54
N PRO A 102 -0.96 -4.42 -13.83
CA PRO A 102 0.24 -4.45 -13.01
C PRO A 102 -0.01 -3.72 -11.68
N VAL A 103 0.53 -4.27 -10.61
CA VAL A 103 0.40 -3.72 -9.26
C VAL A 103 1.75 -3.52 -8.61
N VAL A 104 1.91 -2.43 -7.89
CA VAL A 104 3.06 -2.16 -7.01
C VAL A 104 2.58 -2.17 -5.57
N LEU A 105 3.17 -3.01 -4.74
CA LEU A 105 2.97 -3.02 -3.31
C LEU A 105 4.14 -2.33 -2.61
N PHE A 106 3.85 -1.41 -1.70
CA PHE A 106 4.88 -0.80 -0.88
C PHE A 106 4.47 -0.77 0.59
N THR A 107 5.42 -1.03 1.48
CA THR A 107 5.17 -1.04 2.90
C THR A 107 6.21 -0.26 3.68
N THR A 108 5.79 0.27 4.84
CA THR A 108 6.67 0.75 5.88
C THR A 108 6.65 -0.19 7.06
N TYR A 109 7.79 -0.40 7.70
CA TYR A 109 7.92 -1.34 8.80
C TYR A 109 8.90 -0.86 9.87
N GLY A 110 8.75 -1.37 11.09
CA GLY A 110 9.67 -1.11 12.20
C GLY A 110 10.81 -2.15 12.27
N SER A 111 10.51 -3.35 12.74
CA SER A 111 11.50 -4.40 13.03
C SER A 111 11.93 -5.24 11.82
N GLY A 112 11.21 -5.18 10.71
CA GLY A 112 11.45 -6.04 9.53
C GLY A 112 10.82 -7.42 9.61
N THR A 113 10.46 -7.88 10.79
CA THR A 113 9.75 -9.14 10.96
C THR A 113 8.34 -9.03 10.40
N GLY A 114 7.93 -9.99 9.57
CA GLY A 114 6.57 -10.05 9.02
C GLY A 114 6.32 -9.28 7.73
N VAL A 115 7.29 -8.55 7.19
CA VAL A 115 7.16 -7.83 5.91
C VAL A 115 6.74 -8.78 4.78
N ASN A 116 7.44 -9.90 4.64
CA ASN A 116 7.13 -10.89 3.60
C ASN A 116 5.76 -11.52 3.80
N ARG A 117 5.34 -11.78 5.04
CA ARG A 117 4.01 -12.31 5.33
C ARG A 117 2.92 -11.32 4.94
N CYS A 118 3.12 -10.03 5.24
CA CYS A 118 2.22 -8.96 4.83
C CYS A 118 2.09 -8.89 3.31
N PHE A 119 3.21 -8.88 2.59
CA PHE A 119 3.21 -8.86 1.13
C PHE A 119 2.53 -10.10 0.52
N ASN A 120 2.85 -11.29 1.01
CA ASN A 120 2.25 -12.53 0.50
C ASN A 120 0.73 -12.51 0.66
N TYR A 121 0.24 -12.08 1.82
CA TYR A 121 -1.19 -11.94 2.07
C TYR A 121 -1.86 -10.97 1.08
N MET A 122 -1.30 -9.78 0.88
CA MET A 122 -1.83 -8.81 -0.09
C MET A 122 -1.78 -9.37 -1.52
N GLN A 123 -0.66 -9.98 -1.89
CA GLN A 123 -0.45 -10.55 -3.22
C GLN A 123 -1.46 -11.66 -3.54
N GLU A 124 -1.73 -12.57 -2.62
CA GLU A 124 -2.72 -13.63 -2.81
C GLU A 124 -4.12 -13.07 -3.13
N ILE A 125 -4.54 -12.03 -2.41
CA ILE A 125 -5.84 -11.38 -2.66
C ILE A 125 -5.86 -10.75 -4.06
N LEU A 126 -4.80 -10.03 -4.43
CA LEU A 126 -4.72 -9.32 -5.70
C LEU A 126 -4.65 -10.27 -6.90
N ILE A 127 -3.91 -11.39 -6.78
CA ILE A 127 -3.88 -12.44 -7.81
C ILE A 127 -5.27 -13.04 -8.01
N LYS A 128 -5.99 -13.36 -6.94
CA LYS A 128 -7.38 -13.85 -7.02
C LYS A 128 -8.32 -12.85 -7.69
N LYS A 129 -8.01 -11.56 -7.63
CA LYS A 129 -8.74 -10.48 -8.32
C LYS A 129 -8.24 -10.21 -9.74
N GLY A 130 -7.26 -10.98 -10.23
CA GLY A 130 -6.79 -10.95 -11.61
C GLY A 130 -5.59 -10.03 -11.86
N ALA A 131 -4.92 -9.52 -10.86
CA ALA A 131 -3.66 -8.77 -11.03
C ALA A 131 -2.61 -9.65 -11.75
N LYS A 132 -1.92 -9.08 -12.74
CA LYS A 132 -1.03 -9.85 -13.61
C LYS A 132 0.41 -9.89 -13.11
N GLU A 133 0.92 -8.73 -12.74
CA GLU A 133 2.31 -8.53 -12.33
C GLU A 133 2.33 -7.75 -11.03
N ILE A 134 3.05 -8.24 -10.03
CA ILE A 134 3.09 -7.60 -8.73
C ILE A 134 4.55 -7.38 -8.33
N ASN A 135 4.99 -6.12 -8.41
CA ASN A 135 6.25 -5.65 -7.87
C ASN A 135 6.06 -5.20 -6.42
N ARG A 136 7.10 -5.32 -5.60
CA ARG A 136 7.00 -4.99 -4.19
C ARG A 136 8.31 -4.45 -3.63
N PHE A 137 8.23 -3.42 -2.81
CA PHE A 137 9.35 -2.90 -2.03
C PHE A 137 8.89 -2.44 -0.63
N SER A 138 9.84 -2.42 0.29
CA SER A 138 9.57 -2.03 1.68
C SER A 138 10.63 -1.05 2.18
N ILE A 139 10.24 -0.10 3.00
CA ILE A 139 11.12 0.91 3.58
C ILE A 139 11.00 0.86 5.10
N GLN A 140 12.12 0.67 5.77
CA GLN A 140 12.16 0.74 7.23
C GLN A 140 11.87 2.16 7.71
N GLN A 141 11.09 2.31 8.78
CA GLN A 141 10.64 3.61 9.27
C GLN A 141 11.78 4.61 9.56
N PHE A 142 12.97 4.14 9.92
CA PHE A 142 14.14 5.01 10.14
C PHE A 142 14.71 5.59 8.84
N LYS A 143 14.37 5.01 7.68
CA LYS A 143 14.84 5.42 6.36
C LYS A 143 13.82 6.26 5.57
N VAL A 144 12.64 6.49 6.12
CA VAL A 144 11.58 7.25 5.40
C VAL A 144 11.91 8.74 5.19
N SER A 145 12.94 9.26 5.83
CA SER A 145 13.46 10.62 5.59
C SER A 145 14.59 10.66 4.58
N ASP A 146 15.14 9.52 4.17
CA ASP A 146 16.20 9.40 3.17
C ASP A 146 15.58 9.23 1.78
N LYS A 147 15.38 10.36 1.09
CA LYS A 147 14.73 10.39 -0.22
C LYS A 147 15.51 9.62 -1.29
N GLU A 148 16.83 9.68 -1.27
CA GLU A 148 17.67 8.99 -2.26
C GLU A 148 17.65 7.47 -2.05
N PHE A 149 17.65 7.02 -0.80
CA PHE A 149 17.48 5.61 -0.48
C PHE A 149 16.13 5.08 -0.99
N ILE A 150 15.06 5.85 -0.80
CA ILE A 150 13.70 5.46 -1.26
C ILE A 150 13.65 5.42 -2.79
N LYS A 151 14.19 6.42 -3.49
CA LYS A 151 14.26 6.43 -4.96
C LYS A 151 15.02 5.24 -5.51
N LYS A 152 16.14 4.88 -4.87
CA LYS A 152 16.92 3.69 -5.23
C LYS A 152 16.08 2.42 -5.08
N ALA A 153 15.42 2.24 -3.93
CA ALA A 153 14.54 1.09 -3.71
C ALA A 153 13.40 1.01 -4.75
N ILE A 154 12.82 2.15 -5.13
CA ILE A 154 11.80 2.21 -6.18
C ILE A 154 12.38 1.79 -7.53
N SER A 155 13.53 2.35 -7.94
CA SER A 155 14.14 2.05 -9.24
C SER A 155 14.58 0.60 -9.38
N GLU A 156 15.07 -0.02 -8.33
CA GLU A 156 15.49 -1.44 -8.32
C GLU A 156 14.31 -2.42 -8.47
N ASN A 157 13.10 -1.99 -8.13
CA ASN A 157 11.90 -2.85 -8.16
C ASN A 157 10.90 -2.48 -9.26
N LEU A 158 11.04 -1.31 -9.90
CA LEU A 158 10.11 -0.80 -10.91
C LEU A 158 10.79 -0.38 -12.22
N GLY A 159 12.10 -0.50 -12.28
CA GLY A 159 12.93 -0.11 -13.43
C GLY A 159 12.82 -1.03 -14.63
#